data_3539c915c24fe60ce6d04007f380395c
#
_entry.id   3539c915c24fe60ce6d04007f380395c
#
_cell.length_a   1.000
_cell.length_b   1.000
_cell.length_c   1.000
_cell.angle_alpha   90.00
_cell.angle_beta   90.00
_cell.angle_gamma   90.00
#
_symmetry.space_group_name_H-M   'P 1'
#
loop_
_entity.id
_entity.type
_entity.pdbx_description
1 polymer ?
#
loop_
_entity_poly.entity_id
_entity_poly.type
_entity_poly.pdbx_seq_one_letter_code
_entity_poly.pdbx_strand_id
1 'polypeptide(L)'
;MLLKSFIDPVANIDVSWLPSTVGWKVVFILTMSWVVWKSFQFLRIYKVNKYRRVAVRTINASRGNVEGHAKGSGELQQELRRINRVVKRVACCSFPKSKVAMLSGDEWSEFLTDSSQRAVFNHALLSQWQSDIYKASSDYDWTDRELSEIRTSSVIWIKTHTRASNDRI
;
A
#
# COMPACT_ATOMS: atom_id res chain seq x y z
N MET A 1 33.35 -81.92 -8.17
CA MET A 1 34.41 -80.90 -8.14
C MET A 1 34.13 -79.92 -9.24
N LEU A 2 33.43 -78.81 -9.01
CA LEU A 2 33.24 -77.64 -9.89
C LEU A 2 31.93 -76.89 -9.50
N LEU A 3 31.89 -76.41 -8.28
CA LEU A 3 30.88 -75.37 -7.88
C LEU A 3 31.64 -74.25 -7.18
N LYS A 4 32.48 -73.59 -7.92
CA LYS A 4 33.22 -72.45 -7.44
C LYS A 4 33.11 -71.39 -8.52
N SER A 5 32.21 -70.43 -8.29
CA SER A 5 32.14 -69.05 -8.78
C SER A 5 30.77 -68.67 -9.31
N PHE A 6 29.85 -68.54 -8.37
CA PHE A 6 28.74 -67.55 -8.52
C PHE A 6 28.82 -66.61 -7.32
N ILE A 7 29.88 -65.83 -7.30
CA ILE A 7 29.86 -64.60 -6.52
C ILE A 7 29.51 -63.52 -7.54
N ASP A 8 28.22 -63.22 -7.66
CA ASP A 8 27.79 -62.02 -8.31
C ASP A 8 28.35 -60.84 -7.51
N PRO A 9 29.18 -59.99 -8.07
CA PRO A 9 29.47 -58.71 -7.46
C PRO A 9 28.22 -57.88 -7.57
N VAL A 10 27.42 -57.88 -6.50
CA VAL A 10 26.40 -56.84 -6.34
C VAL A 10 27.15 -55.51 -6.32
N ALA A 11 27.30 -54.95 -7.50
CA ALA A 11 27.77 -53.57 -7.63
C ALA A 11 26.80 -52.73 -6.83
N ASN A 12 27.24 -52.21 -5.68
CA ASN A 12 26.57 -51.10 -5.00
C ASN A 12 26.47 -49.95 -5.97
N ILE A 13 25.37 -49.89 -6.66
CA ILE A 13 25.02 -48.70 -7.45
C ILE A 13 24.67 -47.66 -6.41
N ASP A 14 25.65 -46.86 -6.03
CA ASP A 14 25.41 -45.63 -5.29
C ASP A 14 24.50 -44.73 -6.12
N VAL A 15 23.21 -44.85 -5.92
CA VAL A 15 22.23 -43.99 -6.51
C VAL A 15 22.42 -42.60 -5.90
N SER A 16 23.24 -41.77 -6.56
CA SER A 16 23.40 -40.40 -6.17
C SER A 16 22.03 -39.70 -6.21
N TRP A 17 21.55 -39.32 -5.05
CA TRP A 17 20.32 -38.53 -4.90
C TRP A 17 20.40 -37.11 -5.55
N LEU A 18 21.61 -36.72 -5.94
CA LEU A 18 21.83 -35.45 -6.63
C LEU A 18 21.66 -35.65 -8.13
N PRO A 19 20.64 -34.99 -8.72
CA PRO A 19 20.43 -35.06 -10.16
C PRO A 19 21.59 -34.36 -10.90
N SER A 20 22.49 -35.16 -11.46
CA SER A 20 23.71 -34.66 -12.13
C SER A 20 23.48 -34.23 -13.57
N THR A 21 22.30 -34.47 -14.12
CA THR A 21 21.96 -34.13 -15.50
C THR A 21 21.78 -32.62 -15.71
N VAL A 22 22.27 -32.09 -16.82
CA VAL A 22 22.20 -30.67 -17.22
C VAL A 22 20.75 -30.17 -17.18
N GLY A 23 19.77 -30.99 -17.54
CA GLY A 23 18.35 -30.66 -17.50
C GLY A 23 17.86 -30.25 -16.11
N TRP A 24 18.29 -30.91 -15.05
CA TRP A 24 17.92 -30.54 -13.69
C TRP A 24 18.49 -29.19 -13.24
N LYS A 25 19.68 -28.85 -13.70
CA LYS A 25 20.28 -27.51 -13.43
C LYS A 25 19.44 -26.42 -14.06
N VAL A 26 18.96 -26.61 -15.27
CA VAL A 26 18.07 -25.65 -15.96
C VAL A 26 16.74 -25.52 -15.21
N VAL A 27 16.11 -26.63 -14.83
CA VAL A 27 14.87 -26.61 -14.07
C VAL A 27 15.05 -25.90 -12.71
N PHE A 28 16.16 -26.13 -12.03
CA PHE A 28 16.49 -25.46 -10.78
C PHE A 28 16.65 -23.95 -10.94
N ILE A 29 17.36 -23.50 -11.98
CA ILE A 29 17.53 -22.06 -12.27
C ILE A 29 16.19 -21.40 -12.58
N LEU A 30 15.34 -22.04 -13.39
CA LEU A 30 14.02 -21.52 -13.74
C LEU A 30 13.11 -21.42 -12.51
N THR A 31 13.08 -22.46 -11.67
CA THR A 31 12.30 -22.46 -10.42
C THR A 31 12.79 -21.40 -9.42
N MET A 32 14.10 -21.26 -9.26
CA MET A 32 14.69 -20.24 -8.41
C MET A 32 14.36 -18.82 -8.92
N SER A 33 14.49 -18.58 -10.22
CA SER A 33 14.11 -17.31 -10.84
C SER A 33 12.64 -16.98 -10.61
N TRP A 34 11.76 -17.95 -10.79
CA TRP A 34 10.32 -17.79 -10.53
C TRP A 34 10.02 -17.51 -9.07
N VAL A 35 10.65 -18.22 -8.13
CA VAL A 35 10.49 -18.00 -6.67
C VAL A 35 10.98 -16.59 -6.28
N VAL A 36 12.13 -16.16 -6.78
CA VAL A 36 12.65 -14.81 -6.52
C VAL A 36 11.69 -13.75 -7.04
N TRP A 37 11.18 -13.92 -8.26
CA TRP A 37 10.21 -13.00 -8.86
C TRP A 37 8.91 -12.92 -8.05
N LYS A 38 8.36 -14.07 -7.64
CA LYS A 38 7.17 -14.15 -6.77
C LYS A 38 7.42 -13.54 -5.40
N SER A 39 8.57 -13.77 -4.79
CA SER A 39 8.96 -13.19 -3.51
C SER A 39 9.03 -11.66 -3.61
N PHE A 40 9.58 -11.14 -4.70
CA PHE A 40 9.64 -9.70 -4.93
C PHE A 40 8.25 -9.06 -5.09
N GLN A 41 7.33 -9.72 -5.80
CA GLN A 41 5.93 -9.29 -5.88
C GLN A 41 5.26 -9.30 -4.51
N PHE A 42 5.45 -10.38 -3.73
CA PHE A 42 4.87 -10.52 -2.39
C PHE A 42 5.38 -9.42 -1.43
N LEU A 43 6.68 -9.13 -1.46
CA LEU A 43 7.27 -8.06 -0.65
C LEU A 43 6.71 -6.67 -1.02
N ARG A 44 6.44 -6.42 -2.30
CA ARG A 44 5.78 -5.18 -2.74
C ARG A 44 4.38 -5.05 -2.13
N ILE A 45 3.57 -6.10 -2.19
CA ILE A 45 2.20 -6.13 -1.63
C ILE A 45 2.25 -5.98 -0.11
N TYR A 46 3.17 -6.67 0.56
CA TYR A 46 3.35 -6.59 2.00
C TYR A 46 3.70 -5.17 2.47
N LYS A 47 4.61 -4.49 1.78
CA LYS A 47 4.96 -3.09 2.07
C LYS A 47 3.74 -2.17 1.95
N VAL A 48 2.96 -2.28 0.88
CA VAL A 48 1.74 -1.46 0.70
C VAL A 48 0.72 -1.70 1.80
N ASN A 49 0.49 -2.95 2.19
CA ASN A 49 -0.44 -3.27 3.27
C ASN A 49 0.04 -2.75 4.64
N LYS A 50 1.35 -2.76 4.88
CA LYS A 50 1.94 -2.17 6.10
C LYS A 50 1.70 -0.66 6.16
N TYR A 51 1.91 0.07 5.05
CA TYR A 51 1.66 1.52 4.99
C TYR A 51 0.19 1.86 5.24
N ARG A 52 -0.75 1.10 4.66
CA ARG A 52 -2.19 1.29 4.90
C ARG A 52 -2.54 1.16 6.39
N ARG A 53 -2.03 0.14 7.06
CA ARG A 53 -2.28 -0.07 8.51
C ARG A 53 -1.71 1.07 9.35
N VAL A 54 -0.48 1.51 9.06
CA VAL A 54 0.15 2.63 9.76
C VAL A 54 -0.61 3.93 9.53
N ALA A 55 -1.00 4.21 8.28
CA ALA A 55 -1.76 5.41 7.93
C ALA A 55 -3.10 5.48 8.67
N VAL A 56 -3.87 4.39 8.68
CA VAL A 56 -5.14 4.31 9.41
C VAL A 56 -4.92 4.48 10.91
N ARG A 57 -3.89 3.86 11.49
CA ARG A 57 -3.55 4.04 12.91
C ARG A 57 -3.20 5.50 13.21
N THR A 58 -2.43 6.15 12.34
CA THR A 58 -2.02 7.56 12.52
C THR A 58 -3.23 8.50 12.48
N ILE A 59 -4.19 8.26 11.59
CA ILE A 59 -5.42 9.04 11.52
C ILE A 59 -6.32 8.79 12.74
N ASN A 60 -6.43 7.54 13.20
CA ASN A 60 -7.26 7.20 14.34
C ASN A 60 -6.64 7.60 15.70
N ALA A 61 -5.32 7.60 15.83
CA ALA A 61 -4.64 8.02 17.05
C ALA A 61 -4.90 9.50 17.38
N SER A 62 -5.12 10.34 16.37
CA SER A 62 -5.52 11.73 16.57
C SER A 62 -6.93 11.87 17.15
N ARG A 63 -7.79 10.87 17.01
CA ARG A 63 -9.14 10.88 17.57
C ARG A 63 -9.11 10.90 19.11
N GLY A 64 -8.25 10.12 19.72
CA GLY A 64 -8.16 10.01 21.18
C GLY A 64 -7.65 11.26 21.89
N ASN A 65 -6.85 12.09 21.21
CA ASN A 65 -6.36 13.37 21.77
C ASN A 65 -7.35 14.53 21.59
N VAL A 66 -8.50 14.28 20.97
CA VAL A 66 -9.38 15.28 20.42
C VAL A 66 -10.74 15.34 21.12
N GLU A 67 -11.12 14.29 21.84
CA GLU A 67 -12.44 14.16 22.46
C GLU A 67 -12.56 14.83 23.84
N GLY A 68 -11.94 15.98 24.06
CA GLY A 68 -12.04 16.60 25.39
C GLY A 68 -11.95 18.13 25.49
N HIS A 69 -11.57 18.81 24.42
CA HIS A 69 -11.39 20.27 24.49
C HIS A 69 -11.98 20.94 23.25
N ALA A 70 -12.66 22.06 23.46
CA ALA A 70 -13.07 22.95 22.36
C ALA A 70 -11.81 23.36 21.56
N LYS A 71 -11.69 22.84 20.33
CA LYS A 71 -10.53 23.10 19.49
C LYS A 71 -10.53 24.55 19.02
N GLY A 72 -9.39 25.21 19.14
CA GLY A 72 -9.14 26.42 18.41
C GLY A 72 -9.05 26.15 16.90
N SER A 73 -9.43 27.14 16.08
CA SER A 73 -9.39 27.04 14.61
C SER A 73 -8.03 26.58 14.08
N GLY A 74 -6.93 26.92 14.74
CA GLY A 74 -5.59 26.49 14.40
C GLY A 74 -5.32 24.98 14.59
N GLU A 75 -5.93 24.35 15.59
CA GLU A 75 -5.79 22.93 15.82
C GLU A 75 -6.55 22.09 14.77
N LEU A 76 -7.75 22.54 14.40
CA LEU A 76 -8.53 21.95 13.30
C LEU A 76 -7.76 21.98 11.99
N GLN A 77 -7.17 23.11 11.66
CA GLN A 77 -6.34 23.26 10.46
C GLN A 77 -5.14 22.32 10.48
N GLN A 78 -4.44 22.24 11.60
CA GLN A 78 -3.30 21.36 11.74
C GLN A 78 -3.68 19.88 11.52
N GLU A 79 -4.85 19.49 12.02
CA GLU A 79 -5.37 18.14 11.82
C GLU A 79 -5.75 17.87 10.36
N LEU A 80 -6.42 18.81 9.69
CA LEU A 80 -6.73 18.72 8.26
C LEU A 80 -5.48 18.61 7.40
N ARG A 81 -4.45 19.43 7.69
CA ARG A 81 -3.14 19.32 7.03
C ARG A 81 -2.44 17.98 7.30
N ARG A 82 -2.59 17.44 8.50
CA ARG A 82 -2.04 16.13 8.88
C ARG A 82 -2.73 15.01 8.09
N ILE A 83 -4.06 15.01 8.03
CA ILE A 83 -4.82 14.01 7.27
C ILE A 83 -4.41 14.07 5.79
N ASN A 84 -4.36 15.26 5.18
CA ASN A 84 -3.93 15.43 3.80
C ASN A 84 -2.52 14.86 3.54
N ARG A 85 -1.58 15.14 4.45
CA ARG A 85 -0.20 14.62 4.35
C ARG A 85 -0.15 13.10 4.40
N VAL A 86 -0.97 12.47 5.25
CA VAL A 86 -1.05 11.01 5.37
C VAL A 86 -1.65 10.41 4.09
N VAL A 87 -2.77 10.96 3.60
CA VAL A 87 -3.42 10.51 2.37
C VAL A 87 -2.48 10.65 1.16
N LYS A 88 -1.80 11.79 1.02
CA LYS A 88 -0.84 12.03 -0.06
C LYS A 88 0.34 11.07 0.00
N ARG A 89 0.83 10.74 1.20
CA ARG A 89 1.90 9.75 1.38
C ARG A 89 1.44 8.35 0.94
N VAL A 90 0.21 7.94 1.28
CA VAL A 90 -0.35 6.66 0.86
C VAL A 90 -0.52 6.62 -0.66
N ALA A 91 -1.02 7.69 -1.27
CA ALA A 91 -1.15 7.81 -2.71
C ALA A 91 0.21 7.67 -3.42
N CYS A 92 1.26 8.36 -2.94
CA CYS A 92 2.62 8.23 -3.48
C CYS A 92 3.24 6.83 -3.32
N CYS A 93 2.74 6.01 -2.38
CA CYS A 93 3.16 4.61 -2.26
C CYS A 93 2.41 3.67 -3.21
N SER A 94 1.19 4.03 -3.59
CA SER A 94 0.29 3.19 -4.37
C SER A 94 0.30 3.52 -5.86
N PHE A 95 0.59 4.75 -6.22
CA PHE A 95 0.61 5.28 -7.58
C PHE A 95 2.00 5.80 -7.97
N PRO A 96 2.28 6.02 -9.26
CA PRO A 96 3.55 6.60 -9.70
C PRO A 96 3.79 7.96 -9.04
N LYS A 97 4.91 8.09 -8.34
CA LYS A 97 5.25 9.31 -7.59
C LYS A 97 5.28 10.57 -8.46
N SER A 98 5.75 10.45 -9.70
CA SER A 98 5.82 11.55 -10.65
C SER A 98 4.45 12.16 -10.96
N LYS A 99 3.38 11.35 -10.98
CA LYS A 99 2.02 11.82 -11.21
C LYS A 99 1.41 12.44 -9.96
N VAL A 100 1.54 11.81 -8.80
CA VAL A 100 0.84 12.18 -7.57
C VAL A 100 1.52 13.32 -6.81
N ALA A 101 2.85 13.42 -6.86
CA ALA A 101 3.58 14.41 -6.06
C ALA A 101 3.27 15.86 -6.46
N MET A 102 2.98 16.10 -7.73
CA MET A 102 2.71 17.44 -8.28
C MET A 102 1.24 17.87 -8.12
N LEU A 103 0.31 16.92 -7.89
CA LEU A 103 -1.10 17.24 -7.76
C LEU A 103 -1.36 18.12 -6.53
N SER A 104 -2.16 19.18 -6.69
CA SER A 104 -2.58 20.08 -5.62
C SER A 104 -3.96 20.66 -5.93
N GLY A 105 -4.65 21.21 -4.93
CA GLY A 105 -5.96 21.82 -5.10
C GLY A 105 -6.98 20.90 -5.79
N ASP A 106 -7.60 21.41 -6.85
CA ASP A 106 -8.66 20.71 -7.57
C ASP A 106 -8.18 19.44 -8.27
N GLU A 107 -6.99 19.44 -8.86
CA GLU A 107 -6.40 18.26 -9.47
C GLU A 107 -6.22 17.10 -8.46
N TRP A 108 -5.86 17.46 -7.22
CA TRP A 108 -5.74 16.48 -6.15
C TRP A 108 -7.12 15.95 -5.70
N SER A 109 -8.13 16.81 -5.67
CA SER A 109 -9.51 16.44 -5.36
C SER A 109 -10.09 15.50 -6.40
N GLU A 110 -9.90 15.80 -7.67
CA GLU A 110 -10.30 14.96 -8.80
C GLU A 110 -9.62 13.60 -8.73
N PHE A 111 -8.30 13.59 -8.52
CA PHE A 111 -7.55 12.34 -8.35
C PHE A 111 -8.08 11.47 -7.21
N LEU A 112 -8.42 12.05 -6.04
CA LEU A 112 -8.99 11.30 -4.92
C LEU A 112 -10.35 10.71 -5.26
N THR A 113 -11.16 11.42 -6.02
CA THR A 113 -12.47 10.98 -6.48
C THR A 113 -12.34 9.84 -7.49
N ASP A 114 -11.49 10.00 -8.50
CA ASP A 114 -11.29 9.02 -9.58
C ASP A 114 -10.62 7.72 -9.10
N SER A 115 -9.70 7.83 -8.14
CA SER A 115 -9.03 6.67 -7.55
C SER A 115 -9.89 5.91 -6.55
N SER A 116 -11.06 6.43 -6.21
CA SER A 116 -12.04 5.78 -5.33
C SER A 116 -12.90 4.78 -6.10
N GLN A 117 -13.08 3.57 -5.55
CA GLN A 117 -14.03 2.60 -6.11
C GLN A 117 -15.50 2.97 -5.89
N ARG A 118 -15.77 3.90 -5.00
CA ARG A 118 -17.10 4.42 -4.64
C ARG A 118 -16.97 5.91 -4.39
N ALA A 119 -18.07 6.63 -4.51
CA ALA A 119 -18.15 8.04 -4.11
C ALA A 119 -17.95 8.17 -2.58
N VAL A 120 -16.69 8.15 -2.15
CA VAL A 120 -16.30 8.17 -0.73
C VAL A 120 -16.28 9.58 -0.19
N PHE A 121 -15.91 10.55 -1.04
CA PHE A 121 -15.82 11.95 -0.68
C PHE A 121 -17.02 12.75 -1.19
N ASN A 122 -17.55 13.61 -0.33
CA ASN A 122 -18.43 14.69 -0.77
C ASN A 122 -17.58 15.72 -1.52
N HIS A 123 -17.92 16.00 -2.78
CA HIS A 123 -17.14 16.87 -3.65
C HIS A 123 -17.01 18.29 -3.08
N ALA A 124 -18.09 18.86 -2.55
CA ALA A 124 -18.08 20.20 -1.96
C ALA A 124 -17.13 20.27 -0.74
N LEU A 125 -17.23 19.30 0.15
CA LEU A 125 -16.39 19.20 1.34
C LEU A 125 -14.91 18.95 0.98
N LEU A 126 -14.66 18.17 -0.08
CA LEU A 126 -13.31 17.89 -0.55
C LEU A 126 -12.64 19.14 -1.14
N SER A 127 -13.37 19.90 -1.96
CA SER A 127 -12.89 21.16 -2.53
C SER A 127 -12.64 22.22 -1.44
N GLN A 128 -13.57 22.37 -0.49
CA GLN A 128 -13.39 23.21 0.68
C GLN A 128 -12.14 22.82 1.46
N TRP A 129 -11.96 21.52 1.74
CA TRP A 129 -10.78 21.01 2.44
C TRP A 129 -9.47 21.40 1.74
N GLN A 130 -9.41 21.25 0.42
CA GLN A 130 -8.19 21.58 -0.33
C GLN A 130 -7.92 23.07 -0.37
N SER A 131 -8.95 23.91 -0.47
CA SER A 131 -8.79 25.36 -0.44
C SER A 131 -8.33 25.83 0.95
N ASP A 132 -8.90 25.27 2.00
CA ASP A 132 -8.69 25.73 3.38
C ASP A 132 -7.36 25.28 3.98
N ILE A 133 -6.75 24.23 3.49
CA ILE A 133 -5.42 23.79 3.93
C ILE A 133 -4.37 24.91 3.81
N TYR A 134 -4.55 25.82 2.84
CA TYR A 134 -3.60 26.89 2.53
C TYR A 134 -4.01 28.26 3.07
N LYS A 135 -5.22 28.41 3.61
CA LYS A 135 -5.69 29.67 4.21
C LYS A 135 -5.04 29.95 5.56
N ALA A 136 -5.15 31.18 6.02
CA ALA A 136 -4.75 31.55 7.38
C ALA A 136 -5.70 30.95 8.42
N SER A 137 -5.21 30.69 9.64
CA SER A 137 -5.96 29.98 10.68
C SER A 137 -7.19 30.75 11.21
N SER A 138 -7.28 32.06 10.96
CA SER A 138 -8.40 32.90 11.39
C SER A 138 -9.69 32.69 10.60
N ASP A 139 -9.61 32.13 9.40
CA ASP A 139 -10.72 32.08 8.45
C ASP A 139 -11.35 30.68 8.37
N TYR A 140 -11.23 29.90 9.44
CA TYR A 140 -11.72 28.53 9.50
C TYR A 140 -13.09 28.41 10.12
N ASP A 141 -14.05 27.95 9.33
CA ASP A 141 -15.41 27.64 9.76
C ASP A 141 -15.69 26.13 9.62
N TRP A 142 -14.78 25.33 10.21
CA TRP A 142 -14.90 23.87 10.19
C TRP A 142 -15.58 23.37 11.47
N THR A 143 -16.59 22.55 11.28
CA THR A 143 -17.25 21.85 12.37
C THR A 143 -16.54 20.51 12.67
N ASP A 144 -16.66 20.02 13.91
CA ASP A 144 -16.18 18.70 14.29
C ASP A 144 -16.80 17.56 13.45
N ARG A 145 -18.03 17.80 12.97
CA ARG A 145 -18.73 16.86 12.09
C ARG A 145 -18.03 16.76 10.73
N GLU A 146 -17.71 17.85 10.10
CA GLU A 146 -17.01 17.88 8.80
C GLU A 146 -15.61 17.30 8.89
N LEU A 147 -14.89 17.61 9.97
CA LEU A 147 -13.60 16.97 10.25
C LEU A 147 -13.73 15.44 10.39
N SER A 148 -14.76 14.99 11.10
CA SER A 148 -15.04 13.56 11.26
C SER A 148 -15.40 12.90 9.95
N GLU A 149 -16.13 13.58 9.07
CA GLU A 149 -16.48 13.12 7.73
C GLU A 149 -15.25 12.97 6.85
N ILE A 150 -14.38 13.99 6.77
CA ILE A 150 -13.12 13.94 6.03
C ILE A 150 -12.22 12.82 6.55
N ARG A 151 -12.13 12.65 7.86
CA ARG A 151 -11.35 11.57 8.49
C ARG A 151 -11.87 10.20 8.07
N THR A 152 -13.18 10.00 8.17
CA THR A 152 -13.83 8.73 7.83
C THR A 152 -13.66 8.40 6.35
N SER A 153 -13.92 9.38 5.48
CA SER A 153 -13.74 9.26 4.03
C SER A 153 -12.29 8.94 3.67
N SER A 154 -11.32 9.63 4.30
CA SER A 154 -9.89 9.34 4.11
C SER A 154 -9.51 7.92 4.52
N VAL A 155 -10.04 7.42 5.65
CA VAL A 155 -9.80 6.04 6.10
C VAL A 155 -10.42 5.02 5.14
N ILE A 156 -11.64 5.27 4.67
CA ILE A 156 -12.30 4.40 3.68
C ILE A 156 -11.48 4.40 2.39
N TRP A 157 -11.08 5.56 1.89
CA TRP A 157 -10.25 5.67 0.69
C TRP A 157 -8.92 4.90 0.83
N ILE A 158 -8.21 5.05 1.96
CA ILE A 158 -6.96 4.31 2.23
C ILE A 158 -7.18 2.79 2.18
N LYS A 159 -8.35 2.30 2.61
CA LYS A 159 -8.67 0.87 2.60
C LYS A 159 -9.10 0.37 1.23
N THR A 160 -9.83 1.18 0.46
CA THR A 160 -10.55 0.75 -0.74
C THR A 160 -9.93 1.19 -2.06
N HIS A 161 -9.06 2.23 -2.07
CA HIS A 161 -8.47 2.70 -3.32
C HIS A 161 -7.80 1.56 -4.08
N THR A 162 -8.11 1.43 -5.34
CA THR A 162 -7.44 0.49 -6.24
C THR A 162 -6.14 1.10 -6.72
N ARG A 163 -5.10 0.31 -6.64
CA ARG A 163 -3.88 0.59 -7.38
C ARG A 163 -4.27 0.67 -8.85
N ALA A 164 -3.95 1.80 -9.52
CA ALA A 164 -4.05 1.83 -10.96
C ALA A 164 -3.28 0.61 -11.49
N SER A 165 -4.00 -0.34 -12.05
CA SER A 165 -3.40 -1.48 -12.70
C SER A 165 -2.55 -0.92 -13.82
N ASN A 166 -1.29 -1.31 -13.86
CA ASN A 166 -0.33 -0.87 -14.87
C ASN A 166 -0.63 -1.52 -16.24
N ASP A 167 -1.88 -1.93 -16.46
CA ASP A 167 -2.34 -2.74 -17.59
C ASP A 167 -3.09 -1.91 -18.64
N ARG A 168 -2.67 -0.64 -18.84
CA ARG A 168 -3.03 0.10 -20.06
C ARG A 168 -1.80 0.82 -20.58
N ILE A 169 -0.92 0.03 -21.18
CA ILE A 169 -0.04 0.45 -22.27
C ILE A 169 -0.24 -0.55 -23.39
#